data_caedd1e14f957533794124f833302878
#
_entry.id   caedd1e14f957533794124f833302878
#
_cell.length_a   1.000
_cell.length_b   1.000
_cell.length_c   1.000
_cell.angle_alpha   90.00
_cell.angle_beta   90.00
_cell.angle_gamma   90.00
#
_symmetry.space_group_name_H-M   'P 1'
#
loop_
_entity.id
_entity.type
_entity.pdbx_description
1 polymer ?
#
loop_
_entity_poly.entity_id
_entity_poly.type
_entity_poly.pdbx_seq_one_letter_code
_entity_poly.pdbx_strand_id
1 'polypeptide(L)'
;GTYPNDLKTQREVALVREEYGNVNRIVCPKDGPTNKADCLNWIYAGIRHYEKENGVRFEIFVMNDSEDIVHPLYLKLFNYLIPRMDMIQLPVFPMMRRWWDFTAGHYADEFAENHARDMLAREILSKSVPSAGVGSGYSRRALELLAEDSNNQLFNIESLTEDYDFGLRMHKFGLRQVFVRQVLRHTVTEKNFMGKTRLKVKREYIAIREFFPRTFTAAVKQKSRWIMGISLQGWANLGWQGNLLTRYMLFRDRKSLVTNVASMLANAIVPVVLCI
;
A
#
# COMPACT_ATOMS: atom_id res chain seq x y z
N GLY A 1 -7.44 -12.82 -6.78
CA GLY A 1 -7.38 -13.98 -5.85
C GLY A 1 -8.70 -14.17 -5.14
N THR A 2 -9.19 -15.39 -5.08
CA THR A 2 -10.42 -15.77 -4.36
C THR A 2 -10.20 -17.08 -3.61
N TYR A 3 -11.05 -17.37 -2.62
CA TYR A 3 -10.99 -18.64 -1.87
C TYR A 3 -12.06 -19.63 -2.36
N PRO A 4 -11.82 -20.95 -2.22
CA PRO A 4 -12.78 -21.97 -2.64
C PRO A 4 -14.14 -21.85 -1.93
N ASN A 5 -14.13 -21.52 -0.65
CA ASN A 5 -15.32 -21.34 0.19
C ASN A 5 -16.03 -19.99 0.03
N ASP A 6 -15.50 -19.04 -0.75
CA ASP A 6 -16.12 -17.73 -1.02
C ASP A 6 -16.79 -17.71 -2.40
N LEU A 7 -17.87 -18.46 -2.53
CA LEU A 7 -18.64 -18.56 -3.77
C LEU A 7 -19.25 -17.21 -4.20
N LYS A 8 -19.51 -16.31 -3.25
CA LYS A 8 -20.06 -14.99 -3.56
C LYS A 8 -19.04 -14.15 -4.33
N THR A 9 -17.84 -13.99 -3.81
CA THR A 9 -16.76 -13.25 -4.51
C THR A 9 -16.39 -13.91 -5.83
N GLN A 10 -16.36 -15.24 -5.88
CA GLN A 10 -16.10 -15.96 -7.13
C GLN A 10 -17.13 -15.64 -8.22
N ARG A 11 -18.40 -15.55 -7.85
CA ARG A 11 -19.50 -15.20 -8.77
C ARG A 11 -19.36 -13.77 -9.27
N GLU A 12 -19.09 -12.82 -8.39
CA GLU A 12 -18.89 -11.41 -8.78
C GLU A 12 -17.71 -11.26 -9.74
N VAL A 13 -16.58 -11.92 -9.47
CA VAL A 13 -15.43 -11.92 -10.38
C VAL A 13 -15.76 -12.56 -11.73
N ALA A 14 -16.60 -13.60 -11.76
CA ALA A 14 -17.04 -14.22 -13.00
C ALA A 14 -17.86 -13.25 -13.86
N LEU A 15 -18.80 -12.50 -13.25
CA LEU A 15 -19.59 -11.47 -13.94
C LEU A 15 -18.69 -10.36 -14.52
N VAL A 16 -17.72 -9.89 -13.74
CA VAL A 16 -16.77 -8.88 -14.22
C VAL A 16 -15.93 -9.43 -15.39
N ARG A 17 -15.55 -10.71 -15.35
CA ARG A 17 -14.82 -11.35 -16.45
C ARG A 17 -15.64 -11.47 -17.74
N GLU A 18 -16.95 -11.69 -17.64
CA GLU A 18 -17.84 -11.71 -18.81
C GLU A 18 -17.89 -10.35 -19.50
N GLU A 19 -17.85 -9.26 -18.71
CA GLU A 19 -17.82 -7.89 -19.23
C GLU A 19 -16.41 -7.47 -19.71
N TYR A 20 -15.37 -7.87 -18.97
CA TYR A 20 -13.98 -7.50 -19.24
C TYR A 20 -13.12 -8.76 -19.42
N GLY A 21 -12.89 -9.15 -20.66
CA GLY A 21 -12.19 -10.41 -21.00
C GLY A 21 -10.73 -10.52 -20.54
N ASN A 22 -10.15 -9.44 -20.03
CA ASN A 22 -8.80 -9.41 -19.46
C ASN A 22 -8.76 -9.66 -17.94
N VAL A 23 -9.90 -9.93 -17.32
CA VAL A 23 -9.97 -10.29 -15.90
C VAL A 23 -9.80 -11.79 -15.73
N ASN A 24 -8.80 -12.22 -14.98
CA ASN A 24 -8.54 -13.60 -14.66
C ASN A 24 -8.67 -13.86 -13.16
N ARG A 25 -9.32 -14.96 -12.81
CA ARG A 25 -9.52 -15.39 -11.43
C ARG A 25 -8.53 -16.48 -11.07
N ILE A 26 -7.83 -16.29 -9.95
CA ILE A 26 -6.99 -17.31 -9.35
C ILE A 26 -7.64 -17.74 -8.05
N VAL A 27 -7.98 -19.02 -7.93
CA VAL A 27 -8.56 -19.59 -6.71
C VAL A 27 -7.44 -20.15 -5.85
N CYS A 28 -7.33 -19.69 -4.61
CA CYS A 28 -6.38 -20.23 -3.65
C CYS A 28 -6.70 -21.72 -3.37
N PRO A 29 -5.71 -22.57 -3.10
CA PRO A 29 -5.95 -24.02 -2.93
C PRO A 29 -6.58 -24.38 -1.58
N LYS A 30 -6.56 -23.46 -0.61
CA LYS A 30 -7.10 -23.65 0.74
C LYS A 30 -8.32 -22.77 0.96
N ASP A 31 -9.23 -23.23 1.79
CA ASP A 31 -10.35 -22.42 2.25
C ASP A 31 -9.89 -21.19 3.02
N GLY A 32 -10.58 -20.11 2.78
CA GLY A 32 -10.33 -18.85 3.47
C GLY A 32 -11.13 -18.66 4.77
N PRO A 33 -10.78 -17.63 5.55
CA PRO A 33 -9.71 -16.69 5.26
C PRO A 33 -8.33 -17.24 5.65
N THR A 34 -7.33 -17.08 4.78
CA THR A 34 -5.91 -17.17 5.13
C THR A 34 -5.36 -15.77 5.40
N ASN A 35 -4.05 -15.54 5.30
CA ASN A 35 -3.52 -14.18 5.31
C ASN A 35 -3.30 -13.62 3.89
N LYS A 36 -3.15 -12.29 3.77
CA LYS A 36 -2.96 -11.62 2.48
C LYS A 36 -1.71 -12.12 1.75
N ALA A 37 -0.61 -12.34 2.46
CA ALA A 37 0.64 -12.83 1.90
C ALA A 37 0.49 -14.20 1.21
N ASP A 38 -0.24 -15.14 1.84
CA ASP A 38 -0.53 -16.45 1.26
C ASP A 38 -1.31 -16.31 -0.07
N CYS A 39 -2.38 -15.50 -0.05
CA CYS A 39 -3.18 -15.23 -1.26
C CYS A 39 -2.32 -14.58 -2.37
N LEU A 40 -1.48 -13.61 -2.05
CA LEU A 40 -0.61 -12.95 -3.01
C LEU A 40 0.43 -13.89 -3.61
N ASN A 41 0.98 -14.81 -2.83
CA ASN A 41 1.89 -15.85 -3.33
C ASN A 41 1.18 -16.76 -4.35
N TRP A 42 -0.06 -17.16 -4.07
CA TRP A 42 -0.87 -17.95 -5.01
C TRP A 42 -1.23 -17.18 -6.27
N ILE A 43 -1.54 -15.88 -6.15
CA ILE A 43 -1.77 -15.01 -7.31
C ILE A 43 -0.52 -14.95 -8.18
N TYR A 44 0.65 -14.76 -7.60
CA TYR A 44 1.90 -14.72 -8.35
C TYR A 44 2.17 -16.04 -9.07
N ALA A 45 2.01 -17.18 -8.40
CA ALA A 45 2.14 -18.49 -9.02
C ALA A 45 1.14 -18.68 -10.18
N GLY A 46 -0.10 -18.25 -10.00
CA GLY A 46 -1.13 -18.29 -11.04
C GLY A 46 -0.82 -17.39 -12.24
N ILE A 47 -0.23 -16.22 -12.02
CA ILE A 47 0.23 -15.34 -13.11
C ILE A 47 1.35 -16.04 -13.89
N ARG A 48 2.33 -16.65 -13.22
CA ARG A 48 3.42 -17.38 -13.86
C ARG A 48 2.92 -18.58 -14.70
N HIS A 49 1.91 -19.28 -14.18
CA HIS A 49 1.25 -20.37 -14.91
C HIS A 49 0.53 -19.84 -16.16
N TYR A 50 -0.25 -18.77 -16.02
CA TYR A 50 -0.94 -18.12 -17.14
C TYR A 50 0.03 -17.66 -18.23
N GLU A 51 1.17 -17.07 -17.87
CA GLU A 51 2.22 -16.67 -18.81
C GLU A 51 2.71 -17.85 -19.65
N LYS A 52 2.97 -18.98 -18.98
CA LYS A 52 3.46 -20.20 -19.63
C LYS A 52 2.44 -20.80 -20.61
N GLU A 53 1.17 -20.84 -20.21
CA GLU A 53 0.10 -21.41 -21.05
C GLU A 53 -0.23 -20.54 -22.26
N ASN A 54 -0.14 -19.22 -22.12
CA ASN A 54 -0.55 -18.28 -23.18
C ASN A 54 0.63 -17.70 -23.98
N GLY A 55 1.86 -18.05 -23.66
CA GLY A 55 3.06 -17.53 -24.33
C GLY A 55 3.24 -16.03 -24.17
N VAL A 56 2.72 -15.45 -23.09
CA VAL A 56 2.83 -14.02 -22.77
C VAL A 56 3.82 -13.80 -21.65
N ARG A 57 4.33 -12.58 -21.53
CA ARG A 57 5.25 -12.19 -20.46
C ARG A 57 4.86 -10.83 -19.91
N PHE A 58 4.56 -10.75 -18.62
CA PHE A 58 4.27 -9.49 -17.96
C PHE A 58 5.57 -8.88 -17.40
N GLU A 59 5.80 -7.62 -17.69
CA GLU A 59 6.99 -6.88 -17.23
C GLU A 59 6.71 -6.04 -15.97
N ILE A 60 5.45 -5.74 -15.70
CA ILE A 60 5.01 -4.89 -14.60
C ILE A 60 3.93 -5.61 -13.82
N PHE A 61 4.10 -5.64 -12.51
CA PHE A 61 3.13 -6.19 -11.56
C PHE A 61 2.64 -5.08 -10.65
N VAL A 62 1.34 -4.92 -10.53
CA VAL A 62 0.74 -3.86 -9.72
C VAL A 62 -0.12 -4.48 -8.63
N MET A 63 0.06 -4.02 -7.40
CA MET A 63 -0.67 -4.50 -6.24
C MET A 63 -1.67 -3.44 -5.78
N ASN A 64 -2.93 -3.87 -5.68
CA ASN A 64 -4.03 -3.09 -5.13
C ASN A 64 -4.93 -4.01 -4.29
N ASP A 65 -5.65 -3.44 -3.35
CA ASP A 65 -6.71 -4.13 -2.64
C ASP A 65 -8.03 -4.03 -3.42
N SER A 66 -8.98 -4.91 -3.14
CA SER A 66 -10.25 -4.99 -3.88
C SER A 66 -11.14 -3.76 -3.73
N GLU A 67 -10.96 -3.00 -2.65
CA GLU A 67 -11.68 -1.78 -2.33
C GLU A 67 -11.02 -0.49 -2.83
N ASP A 68 -9.85 -0.59 -3.46
CA ASP A 68 -9.08 0.58 -3.91
C ASP A 68 -9.76 1.31 -5.07
N ILE A 69 -9.82 2.62 -4.97
CA ILE A 69 -10.14 3.48 -6.09
C ILE A 69 -8.85 4.00 -6.72
N VAL A 70 -8.57 3.50 -7.91
CA VAL A 70 -7.34 3.80 -8.64
C VAL A 70 -7.52 4.97 -9.60
N HIS A 71 -6.47 5.77 -9.78
CA HIS A 71 -6.50 6.85 -10.75
C HIS A 71 -6.37 6.31 -12.19
N PRO A 72 -7.17 6.79 -13.18
CA PRO A 72 -7.16 6.25 -14.54
C PRO A 72 -5.80 6.25 -15.26
N LEU A 73 -4.88 7.13 -14.87
CA LEU A 73 -3.55 7.23 -15.47
C LEU A 73 -2.46 6.47 -14.70
N TYR A 74 -2.79 5.75 -13.63
CA TYR A 74 -1.77 5.11 -12.79
C TYR A 74 -0.99 4.03 -13.53
N LEU A 75 -1.65 3.21 -14.36
CA LEU A 75 -0.96 2.20 -15.18
C LEU A 75 -0.01 2.84 -16.21
N LYS A 76 -0.39 3.97 -16.81
CA LYS A 76 0.50 4.72 -17.72
C LYS A 76 1.74 5.24 -17.00
N LEU A 77 1.57 5.70 -15.76
CA LEU A 77 2.67 6.17 -14.94
C LEU A 77 3.63 5.03 -14.56
N PHE A 78 3.10 3.86 -14.16
CA PHE A 78 3.91 2.68 -13.92
C PHE A 78 4.67 2.23 -15.18
N ASN A 79 4.00 2.16 -16.32
CA ASN A 79 4.62 1.78 -17.59
C ASN A 79 5.75 2.75 -18.01
N TYR A 80 5.62 4.03 -17.66
CA TYR A 80 6.66 5.03 -17.93
C TYR A 80 7.87 4.88 -17.01
N LEU A 81 7.67 4.53 -15.74
CA LEU A 81 8.71 4.55 -14.70
C LEU A 81 9.40 3.20 -14.48
N ILE A 82 8.69 2.08 -14.60
CA ILE A 82 9.24 0.73 -14.33
C ILE A 82 10.49 0.39 -15.16
N PRO A 83 10.68 0.82 -16.42
CA PRO A 83 11.96 0.57 -17.11
C PRO A 83 13.19 1.19 -16.41
N ARG A 84 12.96 2.15 -15.52
CA ARG A 84 14.01 2.86 -14.78
C ARG A 84 14.03 2.53 -13.29
N MET A 85 12.91 2.10 -12.74
CA MET A 85 12.71 1.80 -11.33
C MET A 85 12.22 0.36 -11.17
N ASP A 86 12.62 -0.27 -10.09
CA ASP A 86 12.23 -1.63 -9.77
C ASP A 86 10.97 -1.68 -8.90
N MET A 87 10.73 -0.60 -8.13
CA MET A 87 9.51 -0.41 -7.36
C MET A 87 9.05 1.04 -7.42
N ILE A 88 7.76 1.22 -7.56
CA ILE A 88 7.09 2.52 -7.50
C ILE A 88 5.99 2.42 -6.45
N GLN A 89 5.98 3.37 -5.52
CA GLN A 89 4.88 3.57 -4.58
C GLN A 89 4.15 4.87 -4.90
N LEU A 90 2.85 4.79 -5.11
CA LEU A 90 1.97 5.95 -5.24
C LEU A 90 1.44 6.39 -3.86
N PRO A 91 1.03 7.66 -3.71
CA PRO A 91 0.36 8.11 -2.50
C PRO A 91 -0.97 7.38 -2.30
N VAL A 92 -1.28 7.12 -1.03
CA VAL A 92 -2.59 6.62 -0.60
C VAL A 92 -3.30 7.75 0.14
N PHE A 93 -4.51 8.07 -0.28
CA PHE A 93 -5.33 9.11 0.32
C PHE A 93 -6.60 8.52 0.93
N PRO A 94 -6.76 8.61 2.26
CA PRO A 94 -7.97 8.21 2.93
C PRO A 94 -9.18 9.01 2.44
N MET A 95 -10.27 8.32 2.19
CA MET A 95 -11.55 8.93 1.85
C MET A 95 -12.42 9.08 3.09
N MET A 96 -12.92 10.29 3.32
CA MET A 96 -13.89 10.57 4.36
C MET A 96 -15.32 10.42 3.82
N ARG A 97 -16.16 9.67 4.51
CA ARG A 97 -17.59 9.54 4.17
C ARG A 97 -18.40 10.72 4.69
N ARG A 98 -18.07 11.19 5.91
CA ARG A 98 -18.75 12.29 6.60
C ARG A 98 -17.75 13.13 7.37
N TRP A 99 -17.98 14.44 7.49
CA TRP A 99 -17.08 15.37 8.18
C TRP A 99 -16.94 15.07 9.69
N TRP A 100 -17.90 14.38 10.29
CA TRP A 100 -17.87 13.97 11.71
C TRP A 100 -17.37 12.55 11.95
N ASP A 101 -16.77 11.93 10.96
CA ASP A 101 -16.14 10.61 11.07
C ASP A 101 -14.71 10.79 11.61
N PHE A 102 -14.60 11.04 12.92
CA PHE A 102 -13.33 11.34 13.59
C PHE A 102 -12.28 10.25 13.43
N THR A 103 -12.68 8.97 13.42
CA THR A 103 -11.76 7.87 13.20
C THR A 103 -11.14 7.93 11.80
N ALA A 104 -11.96 8.14 10.77
CA ALA A 104 -11.48 8.31 9.41
C ALA A 104 -10.68 9.62 9.25
N GLY A 105 -11.07 10.69 9.92
CA GLY A 105 -10.33 11.95 9.97
C GLY A 105 -8.91 11.78 10.50
N HIS A 106 -8.74 11.03 11.58
CA HIS A 106 -7.42 10.73 12.13
C HIS A 106 -6.52 9.97 11.13
N TYR A 107 -7.08 9.00 10.38
CA TYR A 107 -6.34 8.35 9.30
C TYR A 107 -5.98 9.34 8.18
N ALA A 108 -6.90 10.25 7.83
CA ALA A 108 -6.65 11.26 6.81
C ALA A 108 -5.45 12.15 7.17
N ASP A 109 -5.37 12.61 8.41
CA ASP A 109 -4.26 13.43 8.91
C ASP A 109 -2.94 12.65 8.91
N GLU A 110 -2.95 11.43 9.44
CA GLU A 110 -1.77 10.57 9.51
C GLU A 110 -1.20 10.23 8.12
N PHE A 111 -2.07 9.84 7.19
CA PHE A 111 -1.64 9.53 5.82
C PHE A 111 -1.25 10.78 5.04
N ALA A 112 -1.90 11.91 5.28
CA ALA A 112 -1.48 13.17 4.68
C ALA A 112 -0.07 13.56 5.10
N GLU A 113 0.28 13.41 6.38
CA GLU A 113 1.63 13.65 6.86
C GLU A 113 2.62 12.63 6.29
N ASN A 114 2.32 11.35 6.41
CA ASN A 114 3.18 10.26 5.94
C ASN A 114 3.45 10.36 4.43
N HIS A 115 2.40 10.39 3.62
CA HIS A 115 2.53 10.37 2.15
C HIS A 115 2.78 11.75 1.52
N ALA A 116 2.60 12.85 2.25
CA ALA A 116 2.98 14.18 1.75
C ALA A 116 4.42 14.57 2.10
N ARG A 117 4.97 14.05 3.19
CA ARG A 117 6.26 14.49 3.75
C ARG A 117 7.23 13.33 4.02
N ASP A 118 6.83 12.38 4.85
CA ASP A 118 7.72 11.34 5.37
C ASP A 118 8.24 10.40 4.30
N MET A 119 7.39 9.95 3.39
CA MET A 119 7.79 9.06 2.29
C MET A 119 8.77 9.73 1.33
N LEU A 120 8.58 11.03 1.04
CA LEU A 120 9.52 11.80 0.21
C LEU A 120 10.85 12.00 0.91
N ALA A 121 10.83 12.37 2.19
CA ALA A 121 12.04 12.52 2.98
C ALA A 121 12.81 11.20 3.07
N ARG A 122 12.09 10.10 3.25
CA ARG A 122 12.64 8.74 3.29
C ARG A 122 13.33 8.35 1.98
N GLU A 123 12.66 8.60 0.85
CA GLU A 123 13.25 8.36 -0.47
C GLU A 123 14.55 9.15 -0.67
N ILE A 124 14.50 10.46 -0.41
CA ILE A 124 15.66 11.35 -0.60
C ILE A 124 16.84 10.93 0.28
N LEU A 125 16.58 10.63 1.54
CA LEU A 125 17.64 10.35 2.53
C LEU A 125 18.19 8.92 2.42
N SER A 126 17.30 7.92 2.31
CA SER A 126 17.71 6.52 2.41
C SER A 126 17.57 5.73 1.10
N LYS A 127 16.90 6.30 0.08
CA LYS A 127 16.50 5.60 -1.15
C LYS A 127 15.76 4.29 -0.90
N SER A 128 15.18 4.16 0.28
CA SER A 128 14.42 3.00 0.74
C SER A 128 12.98 3.41 0.95
N VAL A 129 12.11 2.94 0.09
CA VAL A 129 10.66 3.20 0.13
C VAL A 129 9.95 1.91 0.55
N PRO A 130 9.27 1.86 1.70
CA PRO A 130 8.43 0.71 2.01
C PRO A 130 7.22 0.67 1.07
N SER A 131 6.74 -0.52 0.77
CA SER A 131 5.46 -0.69 0.10
C SER A 131 4.31 -0.47 1.09
N ALA A 132 3.25 0.16 0.63
CA ALA A 132 2.01 0.32 1.39
C ALA A 132 0.99 -0.81 1.12
N GLY A 133 1.35 -1.80 0.30
CA GLY A 133 0.47 -2.91 -0.05
C GLY A 133 -0.62 -2.56 -1.07
N VAL A 134 -0.72 -1.27 -1.44
CA VAL A 134 -1.66 -0.74 -2.43
C VAL A 134 -1.00 0.36 -3.25
N GLY A 135 -1.36 0.48 -4.51
CA GLY A 135 -0.73 1.47 -5.39
C GLY A 135 0.77 1.28 -5.58
N SER A 136 1.22 0.04 -5.46
CA SER A 136 2.61 -0.34 -5.61
C SER A 136 2.81 -1.05 -6.94
N GLY A 137 3.79 -0.61 -7.72
CA GLY A 137 4.19 -1.24 -8.98
C GLY A 137 5.59 -1.81 -8.89
N TYR A 138 5.78 -3.01 -9.43
CA TYR A 138 7.03 -3.76 -9.35
C TYR A 138 7.49 -4.20 -10.73
N SER A 139 8.79 -4.12 -10.98
CA SER A 139 9.38 -4.71 -12.18
C SER A 139 9.43 -6.24 -12.05
N ARG A 140 9.35 -6.92 -13.19
CA ARG A 140 9.58 -8.38 -13.25
C ARG A 140 10.91 -8.77 -12.60
N ARG A 141 11.98 -8.04 -12.93
CA ARG A 141 13.31 -8.26 -12.36
C ARG A 141 13.28 -8.29 -10.84
N ALA A 142 12.55 -7.35 -10.22
CA ALA A 142 12.44 -7.30 -8.77
C ALA A 142 11.74 -8.53 -8.20
N LEU A 143 10.63 -8.95 -8.81
CA LEU A 143 9.89 -10.11 -8.33
C LEU A 143 10.66 -11.41 -8.53
N GLU A 144 11.35 -11.59 -9.66
CA GLU A 144 12.17 -12.77 -9.91
C GLU A 144 13.32 -12.88 -8.91
N LEU A 145 14.07 -11.80 -8.64
CA LEU A 145 15.15 -11.80 -7.64
C LEU A 145 14.64 -12.13 -6.23
N LEU A 146 13.50 -11.57 -5.83
CA LEU A 146 12.92 -11.85 -4.52
C LEU A 146 12.34 -13.26 -4.43
N ALA A 147 11.80 -13.80 -5.51
CA ALA A 147 11.32 -15.16 -5.57
C ALA A 147 12.46 -16.19 -5.45
N GLU A 148 13.59 -15.94 -6.12
CA GLU A 148 14.80 -16.77 -6.02
C GLU A 148 15.35 -16.79 -4.59
N ASP A 149 15.41 -15.64 -3.90
CA ASP A 149 15.89 -15.54 -2.51
C ASP A 149 14.99 -16.26 -1.49
N SER A 150 13.72 -16.46 -1.82
CA SER A 150 12.70 -16.94 -0.87
C SER A 150 11.98 -18.23 -1.32
N ASN A 151 12.64 -19.09 -2.09
CA ASN A 151 12.05 -20.34 -2.60
C ASN A 151 10.66 -20.14 -3.25
N ASN A 152 10.50 -19.10 -4.07
CA ASN A 152 9.26 -18.69 -4.72
C ASN A 152 8.13 -18.23 -3.79
N GLN A 153 8.42 -17.92 -2.53
CA GLN A 153 7.49 -17.26 -1.61
C GLN A 153 7.81 -15.76 -1.55
N LEU A 154 7.25 -14.97 -2.46
CA LEU A 154 7.52 -13.53 -2.53
C LEU A 154 7.21 -12.81 -1.21
N PHE A 155 6.05 -13.11 -0.64
CA PHE A 155 5.54 -12.47 0.57
C PHE A 155 5.69 -13.44 1.76
N ASN A 156 6.21 -12.92 2.86
CA ASN A 156 6.36 -13.68 4.09
C ASN A 156 4.99 -13.89 4.75
N ILE A 157 4.51 -15.14 4.78
CA ILE A 157 3.20 -15.51 5.32
C ILE A 157 3.09 -15.33 6.84
N GLU A 158 4.22 -15.23 7.54
CA GLU A 158 4.25 -14.99 8.99
C GLU A 158 4.26 -13.49 9.33
N SER A 159 4.47 -12.61 8.33
CA SER A 159 4.48 -11.17 8.53
C SER A 159 3.07 -10.61 8.65
N LEU A 160 2.86 -9.72 9.62
CA LEU A 160 1.62 -8.95 9.77
C LEU A 160 1.55 -7.75 8.82
N THR A 161 2.71 -7.37 8.25
CA THR A 161 2.88 -6.29 7.27
C THR A 161 3.84 -6.78 6.18
N GLU A 162 3.35 -7.73 5.39
CA GLU A 162 4.08 -8.40 4.32
C GLU A 162 4.60 -7.42 3.26
N ASP A 163 3.84 -6.35 3.02
CA ASP A 163 4.13 -5.27 2.11
C ASP A 163 5.32 -4.41 2.55
N TYR A 164 5.35 -4.02 3.83
CA TYR A 164 6.46 -3.29 4.43
C TYR A 164 7.76 -4.10 4.36
N ASP A 165 7.70 -5.36 4.77
CA ASP A 165 8.84 -6.30 4.70
C ASP A 165 9.33 -6.44 3.26
N PHE A 166 8.41 -6.66 2.32
CA PHE A 166 8.72 -6.82 0.91
C PHE A 166 9.42 -5.59 0.32
N GLY A 167 8.91 -4.38 0.59
CA GLY A 167 9.51 -3.13 0.13
C GLY A 167 10.95 -2.94 0.65
N LEU A 168 11.19 -3.26 1.92
CA LEU A 168 12.53 -3.11 2.49
C LEU A 168 13.52 -4.21 2.06
N ARG A 169 13.04 -5.42 1.77
CA ARG A 169 13.87 -6.48 1.16
C ARG A 169 14.39 -6.05 -0.20
N MET A 170 13.60 -5.37 -1.02
CA MET A 170 14.07 -4.81 -2.30
C MET A 170 15.27 -3.89 -2.14
N HIS A 171 15.28 -3.06 -1.11
CA HIS A 171 16.40 -2.19 -0.83
C HIS A 171 17.69 -2.97 -0.51
N LYS A 172 17.59 -4.10 0.19
CA LYS A 172 18.72 -5.01 0.46
C LYS A 172 19.37 -5.54 -0.81
N PHE A 173 18.58 -5.78 -1.86
CA PHE A 173 19.08 -6.23 -3.18
C PHE A 173 19.55 -5.09 -4.09
N GLY A 174 19.62 -3.86 -3.58
CA GLY A 174 20.04 -2.70 -4.37
C GLY A 174 19.06 -2.32 -5.49
N LEU A 175 17.81 -2.77 -5.39
CA LEU A 175 16.75 -2.44 -6.34
C LEU A 175 16.32 -0.97 -6.17
N ARG A 176 16.07 -0.30 -7.29
CA ARG A 176 15.73 1.12 -7.30
C ARG A 176 14.27 1.33 -6.97
N GLN A 177 14.02 2.10 -5.93
CA GLN A 177 12.69 2.41 -5.43
C GLN A 177 12.40 3.90 -5.54
N VAL A 178 11.15 4.26 -5.79
CA VAL A 178 10.69 5.65 -5.85
C VAL A 178 9.30 5.81 -5.27
N PHE A 179 9.11 6.89 -4.53
CA PHE A 179 7.78 7.37 -4.10
C PHE A 179 7.33 8.49 -5.03
N VAL A 180 6.29 8.27 -5.82
CA VAL A 180 5.92 9.19 -6.90
C VAL A 180 4.71 10.02 -6.54
N ARG A 181 4.92 11.32 -6.41
CA ARG A 181 3.86 12.33 -6.18
C ARG A 181 3.58 13.14 -7.45
N GLN A 182 2.98 12.49 -8.45
CA GLN A 182 2.65 13.15 -9.72
C GLN A 182 1.34 13.94 -9.61
N VAL A 183 1.41 15.23 -9.90
CA VAL A 183 0.26 16.13 -9.97
C VAL A 183 -0.17 16.35 -11.41
N LEU A 184 -1.43 16.13 -11.67
CA LEU A 184 -2.09 16.54 -12.92
C LEU A 184 -2.78 17.89 -12.75
N ARG A 185 -2.73 18.68 -13.81
CA ARG A 185 -3.50 19.91 -13.91
C ARG A 185 -4.42 19.78 -15.11
N HIS A 186 -5.71 19.89 -14.90
CA HIS A 186 -6.71 19.85 -15.96
C HIS A 186 -7.76 20.92 -15.75
N THR A 187 -8.29 21.44 -16.84
CA THR A 187 -9.33 22.43 -16.80
C THR A 187 -10.69 21.75 -16.78
N VAL A 188 -11.50 22.06 -15.79
CA VAL A 188 -12.87 21.59 -15.67
C VAL A 188 -13.84 22.74 -15.79
N THR A 189 -15.01 22.44 -16.32
CA THR A 189 -16.12 23.38 -16.38
C THR A 189 -16.99 23.18 -15.15
N GLU A 190 -17.05 24.16 -14.28
CA GLU A 190 -17.94 24.17 -13.10
C GLU A 190 -19.04 25.21 -13.25
N LYS A 191 -20.25 24.88 -12.83
CA LYS A 191 -21.32 25.87 -12.69
C LYS A 191 -21.23 26.48 -11.29
N ASN A 192 -21.24 27.80 -11.21
CA ASN A 192 -21.31 28.48 -9.93
C ASN A 192 -22.74 28.39 -9.36
N PHE A 193 -22.94 28.87 -8.12
CA PHE A 193 -24.23 28.88 -7.46
C PHE A 193 -25.34 29.62 -8.26
N MET A 194 -24.98 30.57 -9.12
CA MET A 194 -25.88 31.31 -10.01
C MET A 194 -26.05 30.65 -11.38
N GLY A 195 -25.61 29.41 -11.58
CA GLY A 195 -25.73 28.66 -12.82
C GLY A 195 -24.78 29.09 -13.94
N LYS A 196 -23.90 30.10 -13.72
CA LYS A 196 -22.92 30.54 -14.73
C LYS A 196 -21.77 29.56 -14.82
N THR A 197 -21.43 29.19 -16.05
CA THR A 197 -20.30 28.31 -16.36
C THR A 197 -18.97 29.03 -16.16
N ARG A 198 -18.05 28.43 -15.41
CA ARG A 198 -16.69 28.92 -15.19
C ARG A 198 -15.68 27.81 -15.46
N LEU A 199 -14.61 28.15 -16.16
CA LEU A 199 -13.44 27.29 -16.29
C LEU A 199 -12.59 27.37 -15.02
N LYS A 200 -12.24 26.22 -14.45
CA LYS A 200 -11.41 26.14 -13.26
C LYS A 200 -10.31 25.10 -13.47
N VAL A 201 -9.09 25.48 -13.14
CA VAL A 201 -7.98 24.55 -13.13
C VAL A 201 -8.04 23.72 -11.85
N LYS A 202 -8.28 22.43 -11.98
CA LYS A 202 -8.15 21.46 -10.88
C LYS A 202 -6.76 20.84 -10.88
N ARG A 203 -6.27 20.60 -9.69
CA ARG A 203 -5.05 19.82 -9.44
C ARG A 203 -5.46 18.50 -8.82
N GLU A 204 -4.96 17.43 -9.36
CA GLU A 204 -5.25 16.08 -8.90
C GLU A 204 -3.96 15.27 -8.84
N TYR A 205 -3.80 14.45 -7.80
CA TYR A 205 -2.69 13.52 -7.71
C TYR A 205 -3.04 12.19 -8.36
N ILE A 206 -2.07 11.59 -9.08
CA ILE A 206 -2.16 10.18 -9.42
C ILE A 206 -1.89 9.42 -8.13
N ALA A 207 -2.95 8.91 -7.53
CA ALA A 207 -2.94 8.32 -6.19
C ALA A 207 -3.99 7.22 -6.08
N ILE A 208 -3.86 6.41 -5.06
CA ILE A 208 -4.89 5.47 -4.62
C ILE A 208 -5.76 6.16 -3.59
N ARG A 209 -7.06 5.85 -3.60
CA ARG A 209 -8.00 6.31 -2.59
C ARG A 209 -8.72 5.12 -2.01
N GLU A 210 -8.80 5.08 -0.69
CA GLU A 210 -9.43 3.99 0.04
C GLU A 210 -10.19 4.47 1.28
N PHE A 211 -11.11 3.63 1.77
CA PHE A 211 -11.82 3.89 3.01
C PHE A 211 -11.17 3.15 4.17
N PHE A 212 -10.83 3.89 5.20
CA PHE A 212 -10.30 3.34 6.44
C PHE A 212 -11.40 2.94 7.44
N PRO A 213 -11.07 2.16 8.48
CA PRO A 213 -12.03 1.75 9.50
C PRO A 213 -12.76 2.92 10.14
N ARG A 214 -14.07 2.76 10.30
CA ARG A 214 -14.94 3.79 10.93
C ARG A 214 -15.06 3.63 12.42
N THR A 215 -14.95 2.40 12.93
CA THR A 215 -15.12 2.13 14.36
C THR A 215 -13.76 2.17 15.06
N PHE A 216 -13.76 2.69 16.28
CA PHE A 216 -12.56 2.74 17.12
C PHE A 216 -11.93 1.34 17.28
N THR A 217 -12.74 0.33 17.56
CA THR A 217 -12.25 -1.05 17.72
C THR A 217 -11.54 -1.59 16.48
N ALA A 218 -12.12 -1.38 15.29
CA ALA A 218 -11.50 -1.82 14.04
C ALA A 218 -10.21 -1.03 13.76
N ALA A 219 -10.19 0.27 14.05
CA ALA A 219 -9.00 1.11 13.92
C ALA A 219 -7.86 0.66 14.87
N VAL A 220 -8.18 0.40 16.13
CA VAL A 220 -7.21 -0.13 17.10
C VAL A 220 -6.64 -1.47 16.62
N LYS A 221 -7.48 -2.39 16.17
CA LYS A 221 -7.04 -3.69 15.65
C LYS A 221 -6.08 -3.54 14.46
N GLN A 222 -6.42 -2.67 13.50
CA GLN A 222 -5.57 -2.42 12.33
C GLN A 222 -4.24 -1.76 12.72
N LYS A 223 -4.27 -0.70 13.53
CA LYS A 223 -3.05 0.00 13.98
C LYS A 223 -2.15 -0.88 14.84
N SER A 224 -2.72 -1.71 15.72
CA SER A 224 -1.95 -2.68 16.49
C SER A 224 -1.22 -3.66 15.58
N ARG A 225 -1.89 -4.16 14.55
CA ARG A 225 -1.27 -5.02 13.54
C ARG A 225 -0.09 -4.31 12.84
N TRP A 226 -0.26 -3.06 12.44
CA TRP A 226 0.81 -2.28 11.80
C TRP A 226 1.99 -2.02 12.75
N ILE A 227 1.73 -1.63 13.98
CA ILE A 227 2.79 -1.41 14.97
C ILE A 227 3.57 -2.72 15.23
N MET A 228 2.88 -3.82 15.42
CA MET A 228 3.53 -5.13 15.63
C MET A 228 4.32 -5.57 14.39
N GLY A 229 3.74 -5.44 13.20
CA GLY A 229 4.38 -5.82 11.94
C GLY A 229 5.59 -4.95 11.61
N ILE A 230 5.43 -3.63 11.63
CA ILE A 230 6.50 -2.70 11.25
C ILE A 230 7.59 -2.62 12.32
N SER A 231 7.21 -2.44 13.58
CA SER A 231 8.19 -2.12 14.63
C SER A 231 8.81 -3.34 15.27
N LEU A 232 8.07 -4.44 15.49
CA LEU A 232 8.58 -5.66 16.13
C LEU A 232 9.03 -6.70 15.10
N GLN A 233 8.11 -7.17 14.24
CA GLN A 233 8.48 -8.18 13.24
C GLN A 233 9.45 -7.63 12.21
N GLY A 234 9.25 -6.39 11.73
CA GLY A 234 10.18 -5.73 10.82
C GLY A 234 11.57 -5.56 11.44
N TRP A 235 11.66 -5.40 12.78
CA TRP A 235 12.95 -5.42 13.46
C TRP A 235 13.56 -6.83 13.47
N ALA A 236 12.81 -7.84 13.84
CA ALA A 236 13.28 -9.21 13.88
C ALA A 236 13.73 -9.72 12.49
N ASN A 237 12.95 -9.43 11.45
CA ASN A 237 13.20 -9.93 10.09
C ASN A 237 14.32 -9.17 9.36
N LEU A 238 14.38 -7.86 9.51
CA LEU A 238 15.25 -6.98 8.69
C LEU A 238 16.48 -6.49 9.45
N GLY A 239 16.49 -6.53 10.77
CA GLY A 239 17.60 -6.01 11.59
C GLY A 239 17.90 -4.54 11.29
N TRP A 240 19.16 -4.14 11.46
CA TRP A 240 19.68 -2.80 11.18
C TRP A 240 20.47 -2.81 9.86
N GLN A 241 19.77 -2.92 8.75
CA GLN A 241 20.38 -2.97 7.42
C GLN A 241 20.67 -1.59 6.84
N GLY A 242 21.51 -1.56 5.79
CA GLY A 242 21.81 -0.37 5.02
C GLY A 242 22.78 0.61 5.69
N ASN A 243 22.88 1.80 5.10
CA ASN A 243 23.73 2.88 5.58
C ASN A 243 23.11 3.62 6.80
N LEU A 244 23.80 4.61 7.34
CA LEU A 244 23.36 5.37 8.52
C LEU A 244 21.99 6.01 8.32
N LEU A 245 21.69 6.52 7.14
CA LEU A 245 20.38 7.15 6.84
C LEU A 245 19.27 6.11 6.78
N THR A 246 19.53 4.95 6.19
CA THR A 246 18.56 3.82 6.20
C THR A 246 18.31 3.35 7.62
N ARG A 247 19.36 3.19 8.45
CA ARG A 247 19.22 2.82 9.87
C ARG A 247 18.45 3.87 10.66
N TYR A 248 18.65 5.14 10.39
CA TYR A 248 17.87 6.23 11.00
C TYR A 248 16.38 6.12 10.63
N MET A 249 16.03 5.80 9.38
CA MET A 249 14.64 5.57 8.98
C MET A 249 14.03 4.34 9.66
N LEU A 250 14.79 3.24 9.75
CA LEU A 250 14.36 2.07 10.51
C LEU A 250 14.17 2.38 12.01
N PHE A 251 15.02 3.21 12.59
CA PHE A 251 14.84 3.70 13.96
C PHE A 251 13.55 4.51 14.10
N ARG A 252 13.25 5.40 13.16
CA ARG A 252 11.98 6.15 13.15
C ARG A 252 10.75 5.24 13.13
N ASP A 253 10.78 4.17 12.34
CA ASP A 253 9.69 3.19 12.28
C ASP A 253 9.50 2.48 13.64
N ARG A 254 10.60 2.14 14.30
CA ARG A 254 10.62 1.38 15.57
C ARG A 254 10.35 2.21 16.81
N LYS A 255 10.74 3.49 16.80
CA LYS A 255 10.49 4.38 17.94
C LYS A 255 9.01 4.55 18.25
N SER A 256 8.11 4.25 17.30
CA SER A 256 6.66 4.32 17.48
C SER A 256 6.17 3.49 18.65
N LEU A 257 6.85 2.38 18.99
CA LEU A 257 6.56 1.59 20.19
C LEU A 257 6.64 2.42 21.48
N VAL A 258 7.71 3.21 21.61
CA VAL A 258 7.93 4.04 22.80
C VAL A 258 7.10 5.34 22.73
N THR A 259 7.10 6.00 21.56
CA THR A 259 6.41 7.29 21.41
C THR A 259 4.89 7.17 21.52
N ASN A 260 4.29 6.07 21.09
CA ASN A 260 2.85 5.84 21.24
C ASN A 260 2.48 5.64 22.71
N VAL A 261 3.27 4.88 23.48
CA VAL A 261 3.06 4.70 24.93
C VAL A 261 3.25 6.04 25.65
N ALA A 262 4.32 6.77 25.35
CA ALA A 262 4.59 8.06 25.95
C ALA A 262 3.48 9.09 25.64
N SER A 263 2.97 9.13 24.41
CA SER A 263 1.85 9.98 24.03
C SER A 263 0.56 9.60 24.75
N MET A 264 0.28 8.31 24.91
CA MET A 264 -0.89 7.84 25.66
C MET A 264 -0.81 8.25 27.12
N LEU A 265 0.35 8.09 27.77
CA LEU A 265 0.58 8.53 29.15
C LEU A 265 0.47 10.04 29.29
N ALA A 266 1.05 10.81 28.38
CA ALA A 266 0.95 12.26 28.37
C ALA A 266 -0.51 12.73 28.25
N ASN A 267 -1.28 12.14 27.32
CA ASN A 267 -2.70 12.45 27.15
C ASN A 267 -3.56 12.07 28.37
N ALA A 268 -3.15 11.08 29.16
CA ALA A 268 -3.84 10.73 30.40
C ALA A 268 -3.47 11.70 31.56
N ILE A 269 -2.22 12.14 31.63
CA ILE A 269 -1.70 13.00 32.70
C ILE A 269 -2.11 14.47 32.54
N VAL A 270 -2.07 15.01 31.29
CA VAL A 270 -2.35 16.43 31.05
C VAL A 270 -3.72 16.87 31.57
N PRO A 271 -4.84 16.17 31.36
CA PRO A 271 -6.13 16.56 31.94
C PRO A 271 -6.11 16.59 33.47
N VAL A 272 -5.41 15.65 34.10
CA VAL A 272 -5.31 15.60 35.58
C VAL A 272 -4.54 16.80 36.09
N VAL A 273 -3.42 17.17 35.44
CA VAL A 273 -2.62 18.34 35.83
C VAL A 273 -3.37 19.65 35.62
N LEU A 274 -4.21 19.74 34.58
CA LEU A 274 -5.01 20.93 34.32
C LEU A 274 -6.23 21.09 35.25
N CYS A 275 -6.61 20.02 35.96
CA CYS A 275 -7.72 20.04 36.91
C CYS A 275 -7.27 20.28 38.37
N ILE A 276 -5.97 20.32 38.63
CA ILE A 276 -5.33 20.66 39.93
C ILE A 276 -4.90 22.14 39.89
#